data_0569620933319c4c7bcd794d7b32e69c
#
_entry.id   0569620933319c4c7bcd794d7b32e69c
#
_cell.length_a   1.000
_cell.length_b   1.000
_cell.length_c   1.000
_cell.angle_alpha   90.00
_cell.angle_beta   90.00
_cell.angle_gamma   90.00
#
_symmetry.space_group_name_H-M   'P 1'
#
loop_
_entity.id
_entity.type
_entity.pdbx_description
1 polymer ?
#
loop_
_entity_poly.entity_id
_entity_poly.type
_entity_poly.pdbx_seq_one_letter_code
_entity_poly.pdbx_strand_id
1 'polypeptide(L)'
;MNNKITDEELIKKFQNGDRSSYNELVFRYKDRILNFIFRFTYDRTAAEDLTQDTFLKLYLKKDSYREISKFSTWLYTIASNLAKTELRKIKRRKTYSIS
;
A
#
# COMPACT_ATOMS: atom_id res chain seq x y z
N MET A 1 0.19 -28.32 10.05
CA MET A 1 1.20 -27.43 10.55
C MET A 1 1.40 -26.25 9.63
N ASN A 2 1.44 -25.07 10.18
CA ASN A 2 1.50 -23.85 9.37
C ASN A 2 2.93 -23.41 9.16
N ASN A 3 3.47 -23.67 7.97
CA ASN A 3 4.82 -23.25 7.61
C ASN A 3 4.81 -21.93 6.84
N LYS A 4 3.81 -21.12 7.08
CA LYS A 4 3.66 -19.87 6.36
C LYS A 4 4.79 -18.92 6.75
N ILE A 5 5.49 -18.42 5.75
CA ILE A 5 6.55 -17.45 5.95
C ILE A 5 5.93 -16.10 6.36
N THR A 6 6.57 -15.40 7.28
CA THR A 6 6.04 -14.13 7.77
C THR A 6 6.26 -13.01 6.76
N ASP A 7 5.45 -11.95 6.89
CA ASP A 7 5.61 -10.76 6.05
C ASP A 7 7.02 -10.19 6.18
N GLU A 8 7.55 -10.17 7.41
CA GLU A 8 8.89 -9.62 7.69
C GLU A 8 9.99 -10.43 7.02
N GLU A 9 9.81 -11.75 6.96
CA GLU A 9 10.75 -12.60 6.23
C GLU A 9 10.65 -12.35 4.72
N LEU A 10 9.44 -12.15 4.22
CA LEU A 10 9.24 -11.88 2.79
C LEU A 10 9.86 -10.56 2.36
N ILE A 11 9.63 -9.50 3.13
CA ILE A 11 10.21 -8.19 2.76
C ILE A 11 11.73 -8.24 2.80
N LYS A 12 12.29 -8.98 3.76
CA LYS A 12 13.74 -9.15 3.84
C LYS A 12 14.29 -9.88 2.62
N LYS A 13 13.61 -10.95 2.19
CA LYS A 13 14.00 -11.66 0.96
C LYS A 13 13.91 -10.75 -0.26
N PHE A 14 12.86 -9.94 -0.32
CA PHE A 14 12.69 -9.00 -1.43
C PHE A 14 13.80 -7.94 -1.41
N GLN A 15 14.17 -7.42 -0.25
CA GLN A 15 15.28 -6.49 -0.12
C GLN A 15 16.59 -7.10 -0.66
N ASN A 16 16.72 -8.42 -0.57
CA ASN A 16 17.88 -9.16 -1.07
C ASN A 16 17.73 -9.62 -2.52
N GLY A 17 16.69 -9.17 -3.20
CA GLY A 17 16.53 -9.41 -4.63
C GLY A 17 15.55 -10.50 -5.02
N ASP A 18 14.84 -11.11 -4.07
CA ASP A 18 13.88 -12.17 -4.37
C ASP A 18 12.52 -11.56 -4.77
N ARG A 19 12.31 -11.45 -6.08
CA ARG A 19 11.09 -10.86 -6.63
C ARG A 19 9.85 -11.68 -6.31
N SER A 20 9.97 -13.01 -6.17
CA SER A 20 8.82 -13.84 -5.84
C SER A 20 8.25 -13.50 -4.46
N SER A 21 9.08 -13.03 -3.54
CA SER A 21 8.63 -12.57 -2.24
C SER A 21 7.78 -11.31 -2.35
N TYR A 22 8.12 -10.41 -3.26
CA TYR A 22 7.29 -9.23 -3.54
C TYR A 22 5.91 -9.67 -4.05
N ASN A 23 5.88 -10.59 -5.01
CA ASN A 23 4.62 -11.09 -5.56
C ASN A 23 3.74 -11.70 -4.47
N GLU A 24 4.34 -12.43 -3.53
CA GLU A 24 3.60 -13.01 -2.41
C GLU A 24 3.03 -11.93 -1.50
N LEU A 25 3.79 -10.87 -1.21
CA LEU A 25 3.30 -9.75 -0.40
C LEU A 25 2.12 -9.06 -1.08
N VAL A 26 2.21 -8.83 -2.38
CA VAL A 26 1.11 -8.25 -3.15
C VAL A 26 -0.13 -9.15 -3.04
N PHE A 27 0.05 -10.45 -3.24
CA PHE A 27 -1.05 -11.40 -3.17
C PHE A 27 -1.74 -11.36 -1.80
N ARG A 28 -0.97 -11.28 -0.72
CA ARG A 28 -1.51 -11.25 0.65
C ARG A 28 -2.31 -9.98 0.93
N TYR A 29 -1.91 -8.85 0.35
CA TYR A 29 -2.43 -7.54 0.77
C TYR A 29 -3.27 -6.81 -0.26
N LYS A 30 -3.33 -7.26 -1.51
CA LYS A 30 -4.01 -6.51 -2.58
C LYS A 30 -5.46 -6.18 -2.25
N ASP A 31 -6.22 -7.16 -1.77
CA ASP A 31 -7.64 -6.94 -1.48
C ASP A 31 -7.82 -6.13 -0.20
N ARG A 32 -6.97 -6.35 0.80
CA ARG A 32 -7.03 -5.60 2.06
C ARG A 32 -6.71 -4.13 1.84
N ILE A 33 -5.68 -3.85 1.06
CA ILE A 33 -5.30 -2.46 0.77
C ILE A 33 -6.38 -1.79 -0.07
N LEU A 34 -6.93 -2.48 -1.07
CA LEU A 34 -8.00 -1.94 -1.89
C LEU A 34 -9.20 -1.54 -1.02
N ASN A 35 -9.65 -2.44 -0.16
CA ASN A 35 -10.80 -2.18 0.72
C ASN A 35 -10.50 -1.05 1.70
N PHE A 36 -9.29 -1.00 2.22
CA PHE A 36 -8.85 0.06 3.12
C PHE A 36 -8.91 1.43 2.43
N ILE A 37 -8.35 1.54 1.24
CA ILE A 37 -8.32 2.80 0.48
C ILE A 37 -9.73 3.20 0.05
N PHE A 38 -10.55 2.23 -0.34
CA PHE A 38 -11.92 2.51 -0.76
C PHE A 38 -12.71 3.24 0.33
N ARG A 39 -12.45 2.95 1.59
CA ARG A 39 -13.13 3.65 2.71
C ARG A 39 -12.85 5.14 2.72
N PHE A 40 -11.75 5.57 2.10
CA PHE A 40 -11.42 6.99 1.99
C PHE A 40 -12.05 7.62 0.73
N THR A 41 -12.02 6.91 -0.39
CA THR A 41 -12.36 7.49 -1.68
C THR A 41 -13.81 7.30 -2.08
N TYR A 42 -14.42 6.18 -1.65
CA TYR A 42 -15.74 5.74 -2.11
C TYR A 42 -15.85 5.70 -3.63
N ASP A 43 -14.72 5.53 -4.30
CA ASP A 43 -14.58 5.47 -5.75
C ASP A 43 -13.68 4.28 -6.07
N ARG A 44 -14.25 3.26 -6.71
CA ARG A 44 -13.53 2.00 -6.98
C ARG A 44 -12.32 2.23 -7.87
N THR A 45 -12.47 3.03 -8.91
CA THR A 45 -11.37 3.29 -9.84
C THR A 45 -10.23 4.01 -9.12
N ALA A 46 -10.55 5.03 -8.34
CA ALA A 46 -9.54 5.75 -7.57
C ALA A 46 -8.85 4.83 -6.57
N ALA A 47 -9.62 3.95 -5.91
CA ALA A 47 -9.05 3.01 -4.93
C ALA A 47 -8.12 2.01 -5.62
N GLU A 48 -8.48 1.54 -6.81
CA GLU A 48 -7.62 0.62 -7.57
C GLU A 48 -6.31 1.28 -7.97
N ASP A 49 -6.38 2.52 -8.45
CA ASP A 49 -5.19 3.26 -8.83
C ASP A 49 -4.26 3.48 -7.65
N LEU A 50 -4.82 3.87 -6.51
CA LEU A 50 -4.03 4.10 -5.29
C LEU A 50 -3.46 2.81 -4.71
N THR A 51 -4.17 1.69 -4.90
CA THR A 51 -3.66 0.38 -4.50
C THR A 51 -2.42 0.03 -5.33
N GLN A 52 -2.47 0.26 -6.64
CA GLN A 52 -1.32 0.05 -7.51
C GLN A 52 -0.15 0.95 -7.08
N ASP A 53 -0.43 2.22 -6.79
CA ASP A 53 0.59 3.15 -6.32
C ASP A 53 1.21 2.70 -5.00
N THR A 54 0.41 2.12 -4.11
CA THR A 54 0.90 1.60 -2.84
C THR A 54 1.93 0.50 -3.07
N PHE A 55 1.62 -0.45 -3.95
CA PHE A 55 2.56 -1.55 -4.23
C PHE A 55 3.74 -1.10 -5.06
N LEU A 56 3.59 -0.09 -5.91
CA LEU A 56 4.73 0.51 -6.58
C LEU A 56 5.67 1.16 -5.57
N LYS A 57 5.15 1.87 -4.58
CA LYS A 57 5.97 2.45 -3.52
C LYS A 57 6.66 1.37 -2.68
N LEU A 58 5.97 0.28 -2.40
CA LEU A 58 6.60 -0.87 -1.75
C LEU A 58 7.80 -1.35 -2.56
N TYR A 59 7.64 -1.49 -3.87
CA TYR A 59 8.72 -1.93 -4.76
C TYR A 59 9.90 -0.96 -4.72
N LEU A 60 9.62 0.33 -4.86
CA LEU A 60 10.66 1.35 -4.95
C LEU A 60 11.31 1.65 -3.60
N LYS A 61 10.58 1.51 -2.51
CA LYS A 61 11.04 1.89 -1.17
C LYS A 61 11.33 0.69 -0.27
N LYS A 62 11.48 -0.50 -0.84
CA LYS A 62 11.67 -1.72 -0.05
C LYS A 62 12.82 -1.60 0.96
N ASP A 63 13.88 -0.91 0.59
CA ASP A 63 15.05 -0.77 1.45
C ASP A 63 14.85 0.23 2.59
N SER A 64 13.76 0.99 2.57
CA SER A 64 13.40 1.90 3.65
C SER A 64 12.73 1.19 4.81
N TYR A 65 12.19 -0.01 4.57
CA TYR A 65 11.55 -0.74 5.65
C TYR A 65 12.58 -1.24 6.66
N ARG A 66 12.30 -1.04 7.94
CA ARG A 66 13.11 -1.56 9.03
C ARG A 66 12.24 -2.36 9.97
N GLU A 67 12.78 -3.47 10.48
CA GLU A 67 12.03 -4.42 11.31
C GLU A 67 11.86 -3.90 12.75
N ILE A 68 11.71 -2.60 12.92
CA ILE A 68 11.34 -1.98 14.19
C ILE A 68 9.83 -1.84 14.32
N SER A 69 9.11 -2.04 13.22
CA SER A 69 7.65 -2.06 13.21
C SER A 69 7.19 -3.23 12.34
N LYS A 70 5.91 -3.61 12.49
CA LYS A 70 5.35 -4.65 11.65
C LYS A 70 5.29 -4.18 10.21
N PHE A 71 5.55 -5.10 9.28
CA PHE A 71 5.46 -4.81 7.86
C PHE A 71 4.07 -4.26 7.50
N SER A 72 3.01 -4.87 8.05
CA SER A 72 1.65 -4.41 7.75
C SER A 72 1.44 -2.95 8.14
N THR A 73 1.94 -2.54 9.29
CA THR A 73 1.84 -1.15 9.73
C THR A 73 2.52 -0.21 8.75
N TRP A 74 3.71 -0.57 8.31
CA TRP A 74 4.47 0.22 7.36
C TRP A 74 3.73 0.34 6.01
N LEU A 75 3.20 -0.78 5.52
CA LEU A 75 2.47 -0.80 4.25
C LEU A 75 1.18 0.03 4.33
N TYR A 76 0.40 -0.13 5.40
CA TYR A 76 -0.83 0.64 5.58
C TYR A 76 -0.55 2.13 5.74
N THR A 77 0.60 2.50 6.31
CA THR A 77 1.01 3.90 6.39
C THR A 77 1.21 4.48 4.99
N ILE A 78 1.85 3.73 4.10
CA ILE A 78 2.01 4.16 2.71
C ILE A 78 0.64 4.38 2.06
N ALA A 79 -0.25 3.39 2.20
CA ALA A 79 -1.60 3.45 1.61
C ALA A 79 -2.39 4.64 2.18
N SER A 80 -2.32 4.82 3.49
CA SER A 80 -3.03 5.91 4.17
C SER A 80 -2.55 7.27 3.69
N ASN A 81 -1.24 7.46 3.54
CA ASN A 81 -0.68 8.73 3.08
C ASN A 81 -1.12 9.03 1.65
N LEU A 82 -1.14 8.03 0.78
CA LEU A 82 -1.61 8.20 -0.59
C LEU A 82 -3.11 8.56 -0.63
N ALA A 83 -3.92 7.87 0.18
CA ALA A 83 -5.35 8.14 0.24
C ALA A 83 -5.64 9.54 0.75
N LYS A 84 -4.94 9.97 1.80
CA LYS A 84 -5.11 11.32 2.35
C LYS A 84 -4.72 12.40 1.35
N THR A 85 -3.65 12.17 0.61
CA THR A 85 -3.22 13.10 -0.44
C THR A 85 -4.30 13.23 -1.52
N GLU A 86 -4.88 12.10 -1.93
CA GLU A 86 -5.93 12.10 -2.92
C GLU A 86 -7.17 12.84 -2.42
N LEU A 87 -7.56 12.63 -1.16
CA LEU A 87 -8.69 13.34 -0.56
C LEU A 87 -8.46 14.84 -0.53
N ARG A 88 -7.26 15.29 -0.24
CA ARG A 88 -6.92 16.72 -0.26
C ARG A 88 -7.08 17.29 -1.66
N LYS A 89 -6.65 16.54 -2.68
CA LYS A 89 -6.81 16.96 -4.09
C LYS A 89 -8.28 17.06 -4.48
N ILE A 90 -9.09 16.08 -4.11
CA ILE A 90 -10.52 16.06 -4.39
C ILE A 90 -11.19 17.27 -3.73
N LYS A 91 -10.88 17.52 -2.47
CA LYS A 91 -11.46 18.64 -1.73
C LYS A 91 -11.09 19.97 -2.37
N ARG A 92 -9.85 20.11 -2.81
CA ARG A 92 -9.39 21.33 -3.49
C ARG A 92 -10.12 21.56 -4.79
N ARG A 93 -10.32 20.50 -5.60
CA ARG A 93 -11.04 20.60 -6.87
C ARG A 93 -12.48 21.02 -6.65
N LYS A 94 -13.13 20.47 -5.62
CA LYS A 94 -14.52 20.84 -5.30
C LYS A 94 -14.62 22.30 -4.91
N THR A 95 -13.66 22.80 -4.16
CA THR A 95 -13.63 24.20 -3.74
C THR A 95 -13.56 25.12 -4.96
N TYR A 96 -12.72 24.78 -5.93
CA TYR A 96 -12.59 25.58 -7.15
C TYR A 96 -13.82 25.50 -8.06
N SER A 97 -14.50 24.36 -8.07
CA SER A 97 -15.65 24.21 -8.94
C SER A 97 -16.89 24.92 -8.44
N ILE A 98 -16.93 25.31 -7.18
CA ILE A 98 -18.09 26.02 -6.59
C ILE A 98 -18.04 27.52 -6.89
N SER A 99 -16.91 28.07 -7.15
CA SER A 99 -16.74 29.50 -7.36
C SER A 99 -17.21 30.00 -8.72
#